data_f31ae6c32482cb34b71187c8acb70fff
#
_entry.id   f31ae6c32482cb34b71187c8acb70fff
#
_cell.length_a   1.000
_cell.length_b   1.000
_cell.length_c   1.000
_cell.angle_alpha   90.00
_cell.angle_beta   90.00
_cell.angle_gamma   90.00
#
_symmetry.space_group_name_H-M   'P 1'
#
loop_
_entity.id
_entity.type
_entity.pdbx_description
1 polymer ?
#
loop_
_entity_poly.entity_id
_entity_poly.type
_entity_poly.pdbx_seq_one_letter_code
_entity_poly.pdbx_strand_id
1 'polypeptide(L)' 'MARLAIHSGEHLAEELDALKMSAAALARRLRVPTNRVTEILNGERAITGDTALRLAHFFGTSAEFWLNLQSLYE' A
#
# COMPACT_ATOMS: atom_id res chain seq x y z
N MET A 1 -24.03 1.35 7.17
CA MET A 1 -23.12 1.51 8.30
C MET A 1 -21.73 1.93 7.83
N ALA A 2 -21.19 2.87 8.49
CA ALA A 2 -19.89 3.37 8.08
C ALA A 2 -18.79 2.39 8.42
N ARG A 3 -17.78 2.34 7.60
CA ARG A 3 -16.59 1.61 7.93
C ARG A 3 -15.84 2.39 9.00
N LEU A 4 -15.33 1.64 9.95
CA LEU A 4 -14.56 2.27 11.02
C LEU A 4 -13.08 2.36 10.65
N ALA A 5 -12.63 1.50 9.74
CA ALA A 5 -11.25 1.49 9.31
C ALA A 5 -11.15 0.86 7.93
N ILE A 6 -10.14 1.25 7.18
CA ILE A 6 -9.86 0.66 5.87
C ILE A 6 -8.50 0.00 5.94
N HIS A 7 -8.32 -1.08 5.19
CA HIS A 7 -7.01 -1.71 5.17
C HIS A 7 -6.08 -0.88 4.29
N SER A 8 -4.79 -1.07 4.51
CA SER A 8 -3.78 -0.26 3.82
C SER A 8 -3.88 -0.36 2.31
N GLY A 9 -4.40 -1.48 1.81
CA GLY A 9 -4.59 -1.66 0.37
C GLY A 9 -5.60 -0.70 -0.21
N GLU A 10 -6.64 -0.34 0.56
CA GLU A 10 -7.63 0.61 0.06
C GLU A 10 -7.01 1.99 -0.07
N HIS A 11 -6.18 2.38 0.89
CA HIS A 11 -5.51 3.66 0.79
C HIS A 11 -4.54 3.66 -0.40
N LEU A 12 -3.81 2.56 -0.56
CA LEU A 12 -2.88 2.45 -1.68
C LEU A 12 -3.62 2.53 -3.02
N ALA A 13 -4.80 1.89 -3.10
CA ALA A 13 -5.58 1.95 -4.33
C ALA A 13 -5.97 3.38 -4.67
N GLU A 14 -6.35 4.17 -3.66
CA GLU A 14 -6.69 5.57 -3.89
C GLU A 14 -5.49 6.36 -4.39
N GLU A 15 -4.32 6.09 -3.84
CA GLU A 15 -3.12 6.78 -4.28
C GLU A 15 -2.79 6.43 -5.73
N LEU A 16 -2.92 5.16 -6.09
CA LEU A 16 -2.63 4.74 -7.45
C LEU A 16 -3.63 5.36 -8.42
N ASP A 17 -4.88 5.43 -8.02
CA ASP A 17 -5.91 6.04 -8.86
C ASP A 17 -5.58 7.52 -9.10
N ALA A 18 -5.18 8.23 -8.05
CA ALA A 18 -4.82 9.63 -8.17
C ALA A 18 -3.63 9.83 -9.10
N LEU A 19 -2.70 8.89 -9.11
CA LEU A 19 -1.51 8.96 -9.96
C LEU A 19 -1.72 8.35 -11.33
N LYS A 20 -2.88 7.72 -11.55
CA LYS A 20 -3.18 7.01 -12.79
C LYS A 20 -2.16 5.92 -13.06
N MET A 21 -1.85 5.17 -12.02
CA MET A 21 -0.78 4.20 -12.04
C MET A 21 -1.33 2.81 -11.82
N SER A 22 -0.81 1.83 -12.55
CA SER A 22 -1.22 0.44 -12.35
C SER A 22 -0.40 -0.21 -11.26
N ALA A 23 -0.90 -1.34 -10.75
CA ALA A 23 -0.15 -2.11 -9.77
C ALA A 23 1.20 -2.57 -10.33
N ALA A 24 1.22 -2.96 -11.60
CA ALA A 24 2.46 -3.41 -12.23
C ALA A 24 3.47 -2.27 -12.31
N ALA A 25 3.00 -1.05 -12.63
CA ALA A 25 3.89 0.10 -12.71
C ALA A 25 4.48 0.41 -11.34
N LEU A 26 3.65 0.37 -10.30
CA LEU A 26 4.15 0.62 -8.95
C LEU A 26 5.16 -0.45 -8.54
N ALA A 27 4.85 -1.71 -8.82
CA ALA A 27 5.73 -2.81 -8.46
C ALA A 27 7.12 -2.61 -9.07
N ARG A 28 7.18 -2.17 -10.32
CA ARG A 28 8.47 -1.89 -10.95
C ARG A 28 9.22 -0.79 -10.24
N ARG A 29 8.51 0.26 -9.82
CA ARG A 29 9.14 1.39 -9.14
C ARG A 29 9.64 0.97 -7.75
N LEU A 30 8.91 0.08 -7.10
CA LEU A 30 9.30 -0.42 -5.78
C LEU A 30 10.30 -1.57 -5.86
N ARG A 31 10.49 -2.14 -7.05
CA ARG A 31 11.38 -3.28 -7.27
C ARG A 31 10.92 -4.51 -6.50
N VAL A 32 9.63 -4.77 -6.60
CA VAL A 32 9.02 -5.95 -6.00
C VAL A 32 8.18 -6.64 -7.07
N PRO A 33 7.84 -7.92 -6.87
CA PRO A 33 6.95 -8.61 -7.82
C PRO A 33 5.58 -7.94 -7.84
N THR A 34 4.94 -7.95 -9.02
CA THR A 34 3.63 -7.34 -9.18
C THR A 34 2.61 -7.94 -8.22
N ASN A 35 2.66 -9.26 -8.00
CA ASN A 35 1.68 -9.89 -7.12
C ASN A 35 1.81 -9.42 -5.68
N ARG A 36 2.97 -8.93 -5.27
CA ARG A 36 3.07 -8.34 -3.94
C ARG A 36 2.17 -7.12 -3.81
N VAL A 37 2.15 -6.28 -4.84
CA VAL A 37 1.31 -5.09 -4.83
C VAL A 37 -0.16 -5.47 -4.93
N THR A 38 -0.51 -6.38 -5.85
CA THR A 38 -1.91 -6.76 -6.00
C THR A 38 -2.47 -7.42 -4.76
N GLU A 39 -1.67 -8.22 -4.06
CA GLU A 39 -2.14 -8.87 -2.83
C GLU A 39 -2.38 -7.85 -1.73
N ILE A 40 -1.54 -6.81 -1.66
CA ILE A 40 -1.77 -5.74 -0.70
C ILE A 40 -3.05 -4.99 -1.04
N LEU A 41 -3.26 -4.68 -2.32
CA LEU A 41 -4.45 -3.97 -2.76
C LEU A 41 -5.71 -4.75 -2.43
N ASN A 42 -5.65 -6.07 -2.52
CA ASN A 42 -6.81 -6.92 -2.25
C ASN A 42 -6.99 -7.22 -0.76
N GLY A 43 -6.09 -6.75 0.08
CA GLY A 43 -6.16 -7.02 1.51
C GLY A 43 -5.71 -8.43 1.89
N GLU A 44 -5.02 -9.11 1.00
CA GLU A 44 -4.58 -10.49 1.21
C GLU A 44 -3.20 -10.59 1.81
N ARG A 45 -2.45 -9.51 1.82
CA ARG A 45 -1.09 -9.50 2.34
C ARG A 45 -0.87 -8.23 3.15
N ALA A 46 -0.26 -8.40 4.30
CA ALA A 46 0.10 -7.25 5.13
C ALA A 46 1.32 -6.55 4.56
N ILE A 47 1.42 -5.26 4.85
CA ILE A 47 2.61 -4.49 4.51
C ILE A 47 3.66 -4.77 5.57
N THR A 48 4.80 -5.29 5.14
CA THR A 48 5.93 -5.54 6.04
C THR A 48 6.77 -4.28 6.14
N GLY A 49 7.75 -4.29 7.07
CA GLY A 49 8.65 -3.15 7.20
C GLY A 49 9.38 -2.82 5.92
N ASP A 50 9.83 -3.85 5.20
CA ASP A 50 10.53 -3.64 3.94
C ASP A 50 9.63 -2.94 2.91
N THR A 51 8.41 -3.43 2.76
CA THR A 51 7.48 -2.84 1.80
C THR A 51 7.10 -1.43 2.23
N ALA A 52 6.91 -1.22 3.55
CA ALA A 52 6.58 0.11 4.07
C ALA A 52 7.69 1.12 3.75
N LEU A 53 8.94 0.72 3.87
CA LEU A 53 10.05 1.59 3.54
C LEU A 53 10.07 1.94 2.05
N ARG A 54 9.79 0.97 1.21
CA ARG A 54 9.75 1.20 -0.24
C ARG A 54 8.62 2.14 -0.61
N LEU A 55 7.44 1.95 0.00
CA LEU A 55 6.30 2.83 -0.23
C LEU A 55 6.58 4.24 0.27
N ALA A 56 7.20 4.33 1.44
CA ALA A 56 7.54 5.64 2.01
C ALA A 56 8.47 6.40 1.09
N HIS A 57 9.46 5.72 0.56
CA HIS A 57 10.41 6.37 -0.34
C HIS A 57 9.73 6.85 -1.62
N PHE A 58 8.86 6.03 -2.18
CA PHE A 58 8.20 6.38 -3.42
C PHE A 58 7.20 7.52 -3.25
N PHE A 59 6.39 7.46 -2.17
CA PHE A 59 5.32 8.45 -1.96
C PHE A 59 5.77 9.67 -1.16
N GLY A 60 6.98 9.65 -0.62
CA GLY A 60 7.45 10.76 0.20
C GLY A 60 6.79 10.81 1.57
N THR A 61 6.41 9.65 2.10
CA THR A 61 5.82 9.52 3.42
C THR A 61 6.81 8.79 4.32
N SER A 62 6.36 8.39 5.50
CA SER A 62 7.19 7.57 6.39
C SER A 62 6.73 6.13 6.35
N ALA A 63 7.64 5.22 6.71
CA ALA A 63 7.27 3.81 6.81
C ALA A 63 6.20 3.62 7.88
N GLU A 64 6.28 4.40 8.95
CA GLU A 64 5.30 4.31 10.03
C GLU A 64 3.90 4.62 9.55
N PHE A 65 3.77 5.56 8.61
CA PHE A 65 2.47 5.89 8.07
C PHE A 65 1.78 4.65 7.51
N TRP A 66 2.51 3.87 6.69
CA TRP A 66 1.95 2.68 6.06
C TRP A 66 1.67 1.58 7.07
N LEU A 67 2.56 1.40 8.03
CA LEU A 67 2.38 0.39 9.06
C LEU A 67 1.23 0.74 9.99
N ASN A 68 1.04 2.03 10.29
CA ASN A 68 -0.05 2.47 11.14
C ASN A 68 -1.40 2.30 10.47
N LEU A 69 -1.46 2.46 9.15
CA LEU A 69 -2.72 2.25 8.44
C LEU A 69 -3.26 0.84 8.66
N GLN A 70 -2.39 -0.17 8.56
CA GLN A 70 -2.89 -1.54 8.76
C GLN A 70 -3.10 -1.84 10.24
N SER A 71 -2.36 -1.19 11.11
CA SER A 71 -2.59 -1.35 12.55
C SER A 71 -3.97 -0.84 12.93
N LEU A 72 -4.39 0.28 12.33
CA LEU A 72 -5.72 0.81 12.57
C LEU A 72 -6.81 -0.09 12.04
N TYR A 73 -6.54 -0.78 10.95
CA TYR A 73 -7.51 -1.69 10.37
C TYR A 73 -7.74 -2.89 11.29
N GLU A 74 -6.68 -3.40 11.89
CA GLU A 74 -6.78 -4.55 12.76
C GLU A 74 -7.40 -4.18 14.10
#